data_8b58cd26ba45f2b2890c689e119c227b
#
_entry.id   8b58cd26ba45f2b2890c689e119c227b
#
_cell.length_a   1.000
_cell.length_b   1.000
_cell.length_c   1.000
_cell.angle_alpha   90.00
_cell.angle_beta   90.00
_cell.angle_gamma   90.00
#
_symmetry.space_group_name_H-M   'P 1'
#
loop_
_entity.id
_entity.type
_entity.pdbx_description
1 polymer ?
#
loop_
_entity_poly.entity_id
_entity_poly.type
_entity_poly.pdbx_seq_one_letter_code
_entity_poly.pdbx_strand_id
1 'polypeptide(L)'
;MVREQGFTAHGRGFFIAFVVELALYVLIGAGCIAAGADPVHVVHGALAVFFTLRLLLVLGNFLPSWRARSPKRAEHEIGAAATLAMFIREWWAAVLTYPFLFAFEPWLAPNNPPAGRPHRGLPVVLVPGFFTNRGYLSAWRAHLLRSGYGKVYTLSPEPVFESVERNAGHLARFVDEVLADTGAGQVILIGHSMGGLTIRLYLHRFGGMDKAGLAIAVGSPFGGTVVAAGKERLGPILGQLSHG
;
A
#
# COMPACT_ATOMS: atom_id res chain seq x y z
N MET A 1 -17.80 -11.84 13.11
CA MET A 1 -16.38 -11.38 13.21
C MET A 1 -15.69 -11.69 11.89
N VAL A 2 -15.16 -10.66 11.25
CA VAL A 2 -14.43 -10.83 9.98
C VAL A 2 -13.24 -11.78 10.21
N ARG A 3 -13.03 -12.73 9.30
CA ARG A 3 -11.95 -13.71 9.44
C ARG A 3 -10.60 -13.00 9.45
N GLU A 4 -9.83 -13.18 10.54
CA GLU A 4 -8.48 -12.61 10.63
C GLU A 4 -7.59 -13.27 9.59
N GLN A 5 -6.98 -12.46 8.72
CA GLN A 5 -5.99 -12.90 7.77
C GLN A 5 -4.61 -12.82 8.42
N GLY A 6 -3.88 -13.92 8.47
CA GLY A 6 -2.46 -13.92 8.81
C GLY A 6 -1.61 -13.13 7.81
N PHE A 7 -0.43 -13.60 7.53
CA PHE A 7 0.38 -13.04 6.43
C PHE A 7 -0.30 -13.28 5.08
N THR A 8 -0.44 -12.23 4.28
CA THR A 8 -0.71 -12.39 2.86
C THR A 8 0.49 -13.02 2.15
N ALA A 9 0.30 -13.59 0.96
CA ALA A 9 1.41 -14.09 0.14
C ALA A 9 2.43 -12.99 -0.15
N HIS A 10 1.93 -11.77 -0.38
CA HIS A 10 2.74 -10.57 -0.57
C HIS A 10 3.54 -10.21 0.69
N GLY A 11 2.90 -10.14 1.85
CA GLY A 11 3.57 -9.86 3.12
C GLY A 11 4.63 -10.89 3.46
N ARG A 12 4.33 -12.20 3.23
CA ARG A 12 5.33 -13.28 3.38
C ARG A 12 6.53 -13.08 2.46
N GLY A 13 6.28 -12.72 1.19
CA GLY A 13 7.35 -12.44 0.24
C GLY A 13 8.27 -11.32 0.71
N PHE A 14 7.71 -10.21 1.18
CA PHE A 14 8.48 -9.10 1.73
C PHE A 14 9.20 -9.45 3.04
N PHE A 15 8.55 -10.23 3.91
CA PHE A 15 9.19 -10.70 5.13
C PHE A 15 10.40 -11.58 4.84
N ILE A 16 10.25 -12.55 3.93
CA ILE A 16 11.36 -13.42 3.50
C ILE A 16 12.47 -12.58 2.85
N ALA A 17 12.13 -11.65 1.95
CA ALA A 17 13.11 -10.77 1.32
C ALA A 17 13.88 -9.92 2.36
N PHE A 18 13.19 -9.39 3.36
CA PHE A 18 13.82 -8.65 4.46
C PHE A 18 14.77 -9.53 5.28
N VAL A 19 14.34 -10.75 5.64
CA VAL A 19 15.20 -11.70 6.38
C VAL A 19 16.43 -12.10 5.56
N VAL A 20 16.26 -12.37 4.26
CA VAL A 20 17.36 -12.68 3.35
C VAL A 20 18.33 -11.50 3.23
N GLU A 21 17.82 -10.29 3.07
CA GLU A 21 18.64 -9.08 3.01
C GLU A 21 19.47 -8.91 4.29
N LEU A 22 18.84 -9.08 5.45
CA LEU A 22 19.53 -9.00 6.74
C LEU A 22 20.59 -10.11 6.90
N ALA A 23 20.27 -11.34 6.50
CA ALA A 23 21.22 -12.46 6.51
C ALA A 23 22.43 -12.19 5.61
N LEU A 24 22.21 -11.61 4.43
CA LEU A 24 23.30 -11.21 3.53
C LEU A 24 24.21 -10.16 4.15
N TYR A 25 23.66 -9.14 4.82
CA TYR A 25 24.47 -8.15 5.53
C TYR A 25 25.30 -8.78 6.65
N VAL A 26 24.73 -9.72 7.40
CA VAL A 26 25.45 -10.45 8.47
C VAL A 26 26.55 -11.32 7.88
N LEU A 27 26.27 -12.13 6.86
CA LEU A 27 27.23 -13.05 6.25
C LEU A 27 28.38 -12.32 5.58
N ILE A 28 28.08 -11.32 4.76
CA ILE A 28 29.10 -10.51 4.08
C ILE A 28 29.92 -9.75 5.10
N GLY A 29 29.25 -9.14 6.10
CA GLY A 29 29.93 -8.41 7.18
C GLY A 29 30.87 -9.30 7.99
N ALA A 30 30.43 -10.52 8.37
CA ALA A 30 31.28 -11.48 9.06
C ALA A 30 32.50 -11.89 8.22
N GLY A 31 32.31 -12.11 6.91
CA GLY A 31 33.40 -12.38 5.99
C GLY A 31 34.41 -11.24 5.89
N CYS A 32 33.96 -10.00 5.80
CA CYS A 32 34.83 -8.82 5.80
C CYS A 32 35.64 -8.69 7.10
N ILE A 33 35.00 -8.89 8.25
CA ILE A 33 35.66 -8.84 9.56
C ILE A 33 36.69 -9.97 9.67
N ALA A 34 36.36 -11.18 9.23
CA ALA A 34 37.32 -12.30 9.21
C ALA A 34 38.51 -12.03 8.28
N ALA A 35 38.33 -11.23 7.24
CA ALA A 35 39.39 -10.76 6.34
C ALA A 35 40.18 -9.55 6.88
N GLY A 36 39.89 -9.10 8.11
CA GLY A 36 40.65 -8.02 8.78
C GLY A 36 40.02 -6.61 8.64
N ALA A 37 38.78 -6.50 8.13
CA ALA A 37 38.10 -5.21 8.08
C ALA A 37 37.65 -4.76 9.47
N ASP A 38 37.72 -3.46 9.71
CA ASP A 38 37.20 -2.86 10.94
C ASP A 38 35.66 -3.04 11.03
N PRO A 39 35.13 -3.60 12.13
CA PRO A 39 33.69 -3.80 12.31
C PRO A 39 32.86 -2.51 12.13
N VAL A 40 33.38 -1.37 12.54
CA VAL A 40 32.68 -0.07 12.41
C VAL A 40 32.48 0.28 10.96
N HIS A 41 33.51 0.12 10.12
CA HIS A 41 33.40 0.36 8.68
C HIS A 41 32.46 -0.62 7.99
N VAL A 42 32.44 -1.88 8.44
CA VAL A 42 31.51 -2.91 7.91
C VAL A 42 30.06 -2.52 8.18
N VAL A 43 29.75 -2.08 9.42
CA VAL A 43 28.39 -1.63 9.77
C VAL A 43 27.98 -0.39 8.95
N HIS A 44 28.86 0.61 8.83
CA HIS A 44 28.57 1.78 8.00
C HIS A 44 28.35 1.43 6.53
N GLY A 45 29.15 0.49 6.00
CA GLY A 45 28.96 -0.02 4.65
C GLY A 45 27.61 -0.69 4.44
N ALA A 46 27.18 -1.55 5.37
CA ALA A 46 25.88 -2.21 5.33
C ALA A 46 24.72 -1.18 5.37
N LEU A 47 24.79 -0.19 6.25
CA LEU A 47 23.81 0.91 6.30
C LEU A 47 23.80 1.71 5.01
N ALA A 48 24.98 2.05 4.47
CA ALA A 48 25.07 2.77 3.19
C ALA A 48 24.40 1.99 2.06
N VAL A 49 24.64 0.70 1.96
CA VAL A 49 23.98 -0.17 0.97
C VAL A 49 22.47 -0.20 1.19
N PHE A 50 22.01 -0.40 2.43
CA PHE A 50 20.58 -0.41 2.77
C PHE A 50 19.87 0.87 2.30
N PHE A 51 20.40 2.04 2.62
CA PHE A 51 19.80 3.32 2.25
C PHE A 51 19.92 3.62 0.75
N THR A 52 21.05 3.23 0.13
CA THR A 52 21.25 3.43 -1.31
C THR A 52 20.29 2.59 -2.15
N LEU A 53 20.02 1.34 -1.79
CA LEU A 53 19.05 0.51 -2.49
C LEU A 53 17.65 1.14 -2.48
N ARG A 54 17.22 1.72 -1.37
CA ARG A 54 15.93 2.42 -1.26
C ARG A 54 15.93 3.72 -2.06
N LEU A 55 17.06 4.42 -2.09
CA LEU A 55 17.22 5.60 -2.94
C LEU A 55 17.08 5.27 -4.42
N LEU A 56 17.73 4.19 -4.87
CA LEU A 56 17.63 3.73 -6.26
C LEU A 56 16.20 3.32 -6.64
N LEU A 57 15.47 2.68 -5.73
CA LEU A 57 14.05 2.36 -5.95
C LEU A 57 13.20 3.62 -6.14
N VAL A 58 13.39 4.65 -5.32
CA VAL A 58 12.66 5.91 -5.45
C VAL A 58 13.04 6.63 -6.75
N LEU A 59 14.34 6.71 -7.06
CA LEU A 59 14.81 7.31 -8.31
C LEU A 59 14.25 6.58 -9.54
N GLY A 60 14.23 5.25 -9.51
CA GLY A 60 13.68 4.42 -10.58
C GLY A 60 12.20 4.66 -10.86
N ASN A 61 11.42 5.08 -9.86
CA ASN A 61 10.02 5.48 -10.03
C ASN A 61 9.87 6.97 -10.34
N PHE A 62 10.66 7.82 -9.70
CA PHE A 62 10.56 9.27 -9.80
C PHE A 62 11.00 9.79 -11.16
N LEU A 63 12.13 9.31 -11.71
CA LEU A 63 12.66 9.79 -12.97
C LEU A 63 11.75 9.52 -14.18
N PRO A 64 11.20 8.31 -14.37
CA PRO A 64 10.22 8.07 -15.43
C PRO A 64 8.93 8.90 -15.25
N SER A 65 8.43 9.00 -14.02
CA SER A 65 7.24 9.80 -13.70
C SER A 65 7.46 11.29 -13.96
N TRP A 66 8.66 11.79 -13.67
CA TRP A 66 9.04 13.16 -13.96
C TRP A 66 9.06 13.45 -15.47
N ARG A 67 9.55 12.52 -16.27
CA ARG A 67 9.60 12.65 -17.73
C ARG A 67 8.22 12.53 -18.39
N ALA A 68 7.35 11.68 -17.84
CA ALA A 68 6.02 11.40 -18.39
C ALA A 68 4.91 12.29 -17.81
N ARG A 69 5.24 13.28 -17.00
CA ARG A 69 4.24 14.15 -16.34
C ARG A 69 3.47 14.98 -17.36
N SER A 70 2.17 15.12 -17.14
CA SER A 70 1.32 16.04 -17.90
C SER A 70 1.75 17.50 -17.69
N PRO A 71 1.51 18.39 -18.67
CA PRO A 71 1.67 19.83 -18.47
C PRO A 71 0.91 20.30 -17.24
N LYS A 72 1.57 21.07 -16.38
CA LYS A 72 0.96 21.63 -15.18
C LYS A 72 0.56 23.08 -15.42
N ARG A 73 -0.51 23.52 -14.76
CA ARG A 73 -0.79 24.95 -14.63
C ARG A 73 0.27 25.58 -13.72
N ALA A 74 0.60 26.84 -13.95
CA ALA A 74 1.61 27.56 -13.16
C ALA A 74 1.29 27.54 -11.65
N GLU A 75 0.02 27.60 -11.29
CA GLU A 75 -0.49 27.54 -9.91
C GLU A 75 -0.22 26.21 -9.20
N HIS A 76 0.10 25.13 -9.95
CA HIS A 76 0.42 23.81 -9.43
C HIS A 76 1.92 23.49 -9.49
N GLU A 77 2.75 24.46 -9.87
CA GLU A 77 4.19 24.30 -9.87
C GLU A 77 4.73 24.41 -8.44
N ILE A 78 5.52 23.42 -8.05
CA ILE A 78 6.24 23.42 -6.77
C ILE A 78 7.68 23.82 -7.00
N GLY A 79 8.20 24.72 -6.16
CA GLY A 79 9.59 25.17 -6.24
C GLY A 79 10.58 24.04 -5.90
N ALA A 80 11.86 24.28 -6.22
CA ALA A 80 12.93 23.28 -6.03
C ALA A 80 13.04 22.75 -4.59
N ALA A 81 12.88 23.61 -3.59
CA ALA A 81 12.91 23.22 -2.18
C ALA A 81 11.76 22.26 -1.82
N ALA A 82 10.54 22.54 -2.29
CA ALA A 82 9.38 21.67 -2.06
C ALA A 82 9.55 20.33 -2.81
N THR A 83 10.11 20.35 -4.02
CA THR A 83 10.43 19.14 -4.79
C THR A 83 11.46 18.26 -4.04
N LEU A 84 12.52 18.88 -3.51
CA LEU A 84 13.52 18.17 -2.71
C LEU A 84 12.91 17.59 -1.43
N ALA A 85 12.10 18.38 -0.73
CA ALA A 85 11.41 17.92 0.48
C ALA A 85 10.46 16.75 0.19
N MET A 86 9.72 16.80 -0.92
CA MET A 86 8.88 15.70 -1.41
C MET A 86 9.73 14.45 -1.67
N PHE A 87 10.83 14.58 -2.40
CA PHE A 87 11.73 13.47 -2.72
C PHE A 87 12.32 12.82 -1.46
N ILE A 88 12.75 13.61 -0.48
CA ILE A 88 13.27 13.10 0.79
C ILE A 88 12.17 12.34 1.56
N ARG A 89 10.93 12.85 1.57
CA ARG A 89 9.79 12.17 2.21
C ARG A 89 9.47 10.85 1.52
N GLU A 90 9.49 10.79 0.19
CA GLU A 90 9.28 9.55 -0.57
C GLU A 90 10.39 8.53 -0.30
N TRP A 91 11.64 8.99 -0.21
CA TRP A 91 12.74 8.11 0.17
C TRP A 91 12.57 7.51 1.57
N TRP A 92 12.25 8.33 2.57
CA TRP A 92 11.95 7.85 3.92
C TRP A 92 10.73 6.93 3.93
N ALA A 93 9.69 7.24 3.17
CA ALA A 93 8.54 6.36 3.01
C ALA A 93 8.97 5.00 2.43
N ALA A 94 9.86 4.96 1.44
CA ALA A 94 10.38 3.71 0.89
C ALA A 94 11.23 2.92 1.91
N VAL A 95 12.06 3.62 2.70
CA VAL A 95 12.86 3.01 3.80
C VAL A 95 11.96 2.30 4.81
N LEU A 96 10.79 2.86 5.11
CA LEU A 96 9.86 2.30 6.07
C LEU A 96 8.92 1.25 5.45
N THR A 97 8.43 1.51 4.25
CA THR A 97 7.34 0.72 3.65
C THR A 97 7.80 -0.67 3.26
N TYR A 98 8.85 -0.79 2.46
CA TYR A 98 9.25 -2.09 1.90
C TYR A 98 9.73 -3.10 2.96
N PRO A 99 10.69 -2.75 3.84
CA PRO A 99 11.19 -3.72 4.80
C PRO A 99 10.30 -3.90 6.05
N PHE A 100 9.48 -2.91 6.40
CA PHE A 100 8.74 -2.94 7.65
C PHE A 100 7.23 -3.00 7.45
N LEU A 101 6.62 -2.01 6.77
CA LEU A 101 5.16 -1.95 6.68
C LEU A 101 4.57 -3.14 5.91
N PHE A 102 5.22 -3.54 4.81
CA PHE A 102 4.77 -4.69 4.04
C PHE A 102 5.12 -6.01 4.71
N ALA A 103 6.32 -6.13 5.27
CA ALA A 103 6.79 -7.34 5.91
C ALA A 103 6.05 -7.66 7.22
N PHE A 104 5.64 -6.64 7.97
CA PHE A 104 5.01 -6.80 9.29
C PHE A 104 3.52 -6.45 9.29
N GLU A 105 2.86 -6.56 8.16
CA GLU A 105 1.45 -6.19 7.97
C GLU A 105 0.47 -6.82 8.97
N PRO A 106 0.59 -8.10 9.41
CA PRO A 106 -0.39 -8.68 10.32
C PRO A 106 -0.45 -7.97 11.67
N TRP A 107 0.68 -7.44 12.11
CA TRP A 107 0.79 -6.74 13.39
C TRP A 107 0.50 -5.24 13.28
N LEU A 108 0.86 -4.62 12.15
CA LEU A 108 0.71 -3.19 11.92
C LEU A 108 -0.70 -2.80 11.47
N ALA A 109 -1.33 -3.65 10.69
CA ALA A 109 -2.67 -3.41 10.14
C ALA A 109 -3.52 -4.69 10.12
N PRO A 110 -3.89 -5.23 11.29
CA PRO A 110 -4.81 -6.37 11.35
C PRO A 110 -6.12 -6.03 10.63
N ASN A 111 -6.78 -7.05 10.06
CA ASN A 111 -8.04 -6.87 9.34
C ASN A 111 -9.13 -6.27 10.22
N ASN A 112 -9.19 -6.77 11.46
CA ASN A 112 -10.21 -6.39 12.43
C ASN A 112 -9.81 -5.15 13.23
N PRO A 113 -10.77 -4.34 13.66
CA PRO A 113 -10.51 -3.27 14.60
C PRO A 113 -10.15 -3.83 15.98
N PRO A 114 -9.40 -3.07 16.81
CA PRO A 114 -9.16 -3.45 18.19
C PRO A 114 -10.46 -3.46 18.97
N ALA A 115 -10.61 -4.49 19.84
CA ALA A 115 -11.80 -4.64 20.68
C ALA A 115 -11.98 -3.47 21.67
N GLY A 116 -13.24 -3.17 22.02
CA GLY A 116 -13.59 -2.22 23.09
C GLY A 116 -13.34 -0.75 22.77
N ARG A 117 -12.96 -0.38 21.54
CA ARG A 117 -12.80 1.03 21.19
C ARG A 117 -14.13 1.73 20.92
N PRO A 118 -14.30 2.97 21.42
CA PRO A 118 -15.42 3.81 21.03
C PRO A 118 -15.48 3.94 19.51
N HIS A 119 -16.71 3.92 18.98
CA HIS A 119 -16.92 4.01 17.53
C HIS A 119 -17.89 5.15 17.22
N ARG A 120 -17.54 5.97 16.25
CA ARG A 120 -18.39 7.03 15.71
C ARG A 120 -18.71 6.75 14.25
N GLY A 121 -19.96 6.95 13.87
CA GLY A 121 -20.43 6.85 12.49
C GLY A 121 -20.44 5.41 11.94
N LEU A 122 -20.23 5.30 10.64
CA LEU A 122 -20.23 4.03 9.92
C LEU A 122 -18.87 3.33 10.06
N PRO A 123 -18.80 1.98 9.99
CA PRO A 123 -17.55 1.26 9.92
C PRO A 123 -16.78 1.66 8.65
N VAL A 124 -15.46 1.71 8.76
CA VAL A 124 -14.56 2.12 7.67
C VAL A 124 -13.86 0.89 7.10
N VAL A 125 -13.85 0.76 5.78
CA VAL A 125 -13.09 -0.27 5.05
C VAL A 125 -12.01 0.40 4.21
N LEU A 126 -10.76 0.08 4.49
CA LEU A 126 -9.59 0.54 3.75
C LEU A 126 -9.23 -0.46 2.65
N VAL A 127 -9.06 0.03 1.42
CA VAL A 127 -8.76 -0.77 0.23
C VAL A 127 -7.41 -0.35 -0.34
N PRO A 128 -6.39 -1.24 -0.33
CA PRO A 128 -5.06 -0.91 -0.81
C PRO A 128 -4.99 -0.83 -2.34
N GLY A 129 -3.87 -0.29 -2.85
CA GLY A 129 -3.58 -0.18 -4.26
C GLY A 129 -2.92 -1.42 -4.86
N PHE A 130 -2.48 -1.28 -6.11
CA PHE A 130 -1.72 -2.29 -6.82
C PHE A 130 -0.35 -2.52 -6.14
N PHE A 131 0.04 -3.78 -6.04
CA PHE A 131 1.31 -4.19 -5.42
C PHE A 131 1.52 -3.66 -4.00
N THR A 132 0.43 -3.42 -3.27
CA THR A 132 0.46 -3.04 -1.86
C THR A 132 -0.40 -3.98 -1.02
N ASN A 133 -0.08 -4.11 0.25
CA ASN A 133 -0.90 -4.83 1.21
C ASN A 133 -1.45 -3.86 2.28
N ARG A 134 -2.20 -4.39 3.24
CA ARG A 134 -2.80 -3.60 4.33
C ARG A 134 -1.78 -2.85 5.19
N GLY A 135 -0.52 -3.32 5.26
CA GLY A 135 0.56 -2.65 5.98
C GLY A 135 0.82 -1.24 5.46
N TYR A 136 0.67 -1.02 4.15
CA TYR A 136 0.75 0.31 3.54
C TYR A 136 -0.26 1.30 4.13
N LEU A 137 -1.44 0.81 4.53
CA LEU A 137 -2.53 1.63 5.06
C LEU A 137 -2.48 1.78 6.59
N SER A 138 -1.45 1.24 7.24
CA SER A 138 -1.30 1.25 8.71
C SER A 138 -1.37 2.65 9.32
N ALA A 139 -0.75 3.64 8.69
CA ALA A 139 -0.79 5.04 9.14
C ALA A 139 -2.20 5.65 9.05
N TRP A 140 -2.93 5.37 7.96
CA TRP A 140 -4.32 5.81 7.80
C TRP A 140 -5.22 5.15 8.84
N ARG A 141 -5.07 3.83 9.00
CA ARG A 141 -5.78 3.07 10.02
C ARG A 141 -5.55 3.66 11.42
N ALA A 142 -4.29 3.90 11.77
CA ALA A 142 -3.94 4.48 13.07
C ALA A 142 -4.52 5.90 13.25
N HIS A 143 -4.51 6.72 12.19
CA HIS A 143 -5.12 8.06 12.22
C HIS A 143 -6.63 7.98 12.45
N LEU A 144 -7.35 7.16 11.69
CA LEU A 144 -8.80 6.98 11.84
C LEU A 144 -9.17 6.48 13.24
N LEU A 145 -8.43 5.51 13.77
CA LEU A 145 -8.63 5.00 15.12
C LEU A 145 -8.43 6.10 16.19
N ARG A 146 -7.44 6.98 16.03
CA ARG A 146 -7.23 8.14 16.92
C ARG A 146 -8.33 9.18 16.77
N SER A 147 -8.90 9.31 15.59
CA SER A 147 -10.02 10.23 15.30
C SER A 147 -11.39 9.73 15.76
N GLY A 148 -11.44 8.57 16.44
CA GLY A 148 -12.67 8.03 17.02
C GLY A 148 -13.45 7.06 16.14
N TYR A 149 -12.93 6.70 14.95
CA TYR A 149 -13.49 5.63 14.13
C TYR A 149 -13.00 4.28 14.67
N GLY A 150 -13.68 3.75 15.70
CA GLY A 150 -13.25 2.51 16.37
C GLY A 150 -13.35 1.26 15.49
N LYS A 151 -14.21 1.25 14.48
CA LYS A 151 -14.44 0.11 13.56
C LYS A 151 -13.77 0.36 12.21
N VAL A 152 -12.44 0.21 12.16
CA VAL A 152 -11.63 0.35 10.94
C VAL A 152 -11.11 -1.01 10.52
N TYR A 153 -11.60 -1.49 9.39
CA TYR A 153 -11.24 -2.76 8.75
C TYR A 153 -10.28 -2.49 7.58
N THR A 154 -9.41 -3.45 7.29
CA THR A 154 -8.44 -3.30 6.20
C THR A 154 -8.46 -4.55 5.33
N LEU A 155 -8.83 -4.38 4.07
CA LEU A 155 -8.81 -5.44 3.07
C LEU A 155 -7.38 -5.68 2.57
N SER A 156 -6.98 -6.93 2.38
CA SER A 156 -5.82 -7.32 1.60
C SER A 156 -6.26 -8.33 0.53
N PRO A 157 -6.49 -7.89 -0.71
CA PRO A 157 -6.85 -8.80 -1.78
C PRO A 157 -5.70 -9.77 -2.07
N GLU A 158 -6.05 -11.04 -2.29
CA GLU A 158 -5.12 -12.06 -2.75
C GLU A 158 -5.73 -12.84 -3.93
N PRO A 159 -4.91 -13.16 -4.94
CA PRO A 159 -3.49 -12.77 -5.13
C PRO A 159 -3.31 -11.28 -5.43
N VAL A 160 -2.11 -10.75 -5.14
CA VAL A 160 -1.78 -9.30 -5.25
C VAL A 160 -1.89 -8.76 -6.68
N PHE A 161 -1.68 -9.64 -7.67
CA PHE A 161 -1.75 -9.31 -9.10
C PHE A 161 -3.13 -9.62 -9.70
N GLU A 162 -4.17 -9.59 -8.91
CA GLU A 162 -5.51 -9.89 -9.38
C GLU A 162 -6.13 -8.72 -10.15
N SER A 163 -7.08 -9.02 -11.02
CA SER A 163 -7.81 -8.01 -11.78
C SER A 163 -8.64 -7.11 -10.87
N VAL A 164 -8.91 -5.88 -11.31
CA VAL A 164 -9.79 -4.94 -10.59
C VAL A 164 -11.17 -5.56 -10.35
N GLU A 165 -11.66 -6.37 -11.31
CA GLU A 165 -12.96 -7.03 -11.22
C GLU A 165 -13.01 -8.09 -10.10
N ARG A 166 -11.98 -8.94 -10.02
CA ARG A 166 -11.89 -9.93 -8.93
C ARG A 166 -11.70 -9.26 -7.58
N ASN A 167 -10.89 -8.19 -7.52
CA ASN A 167 -10.72 -7.40 -6.33
C ASN A 167 -12.04 -6.76 -5.87
N ALA A 168 -12.89 -6.30 -6.81
CA ALA A 168 -14.22 -5.78 -6.50
C ALA A 168 -15.14 -6.88 -5.94
N GLY A 169 -15.06 -8.11 -6.46
CA GLY A 169 -15.75 -9.26 -5.90
C GLY A 169 -15.25 -9.64 -4.50
N HIS A 170 -13.94 -9.52 -4.23
CA HIS A 170 -13.38 -9.71 -2.88
C HIS A 170 -13.89 -8.62 -1.93
N LEU A 171 -13.91 -7.35 -2.38
CA LEU A 171 -14.42 -6.24 -1.61
C LEU A 171 -15.90 -6.42 -1.27
N ALA A 172 -16.72 -6.92 -2.21
CA ALA A 172 -18.13 -7.17 -1.97
C ALA A 172 -18.35 -8.14 -0.80
N ARG A 173 -17.67 -9.30 -0.82
CA ARG A 173 -17.74 -10.27 0.27
C ARG A 173 -17.24 -9.71 1.60
N PHE A 174 -16.14 -8.98 1.56
CA PHE A 174 -15.55 -8.36 2.75
C PHE A 174 -16.47 -7.31 3.38
N VAL A 175 -17.13 -6.48 2.55
CA VAL A 175 -18.14 -5.52 3.03
C VAL A 175 -19.32 -6.25 3.70
N ASP A 176 -19.79 -7.35 3.11
CA ASP A 176 -20.89 -8.14 3.69
C ASP A 176 -20.49 -8.72 5.06
N GLU A 177 -19.25 -9.21 5.20
CA GLU A 177 -18.71 -9.66 6.48
C GLU A 177 -18.65 -8.52 7.51
N VAL A 178 -18.21 -7.32 7.10
CA VAL A 178 -18.14 -6.13 7.98
C VAL A 178 -19.52 -5.69 8.41
N LEU A 179 -20.50 -5.67 7.51
CA LEU A 179 -21.89 -5.32 7.83
C LEU A 179 -22.51 -6.33 8.82
N ALA A 180 -22.27 -7.62 8.58
CA ALA A 180 -22.74 -8.68 9.49
C ALA A 180 -22.06 -8.60 10.87
N ASP A 181 -20.76 -8.27 10.93
CA ASP A 181 -20.02 -8.14 12.20
C ASP A 181 -20.44 -6.91 13.01
N THR A 182 -20.79 -5.84 12.32
CA THR A 182 -21.07 -4.54 12.97
C THR A 182 -22.53 -4.27 13.22
N GLY A 183 -23.43 -4.95 12.50
CA GLY A 183 -24.87 -4.65 12.46
C GLY A 183 -25.18 -3.31 11.76
N ALA A 184 -24.20 -2.69 11.10
CA ALA A 184 -24.41 -1.45 10.36
C ALA A 184 -25.11 -1.71 9.03
N GLY A 185 -25.89 -0.74 8.54
CA GLY A 185 -26.51 -0.82 7.20
C GLY A 185 -25.56 -0.44 6.08
N GLN A 186 -24.53 0.36 6.35
CA GLN A 186 -23.60 0.88 5.37
C GLN A 186 -22.19 0.98 5.94
N VAL A 187 -21.19 1.14 5.03
CA VAL A 187 -19.77 1.36 5.34
C VAL A 187 -19.26 2.64 4.70
N ILE A 188 -18.15 3.18 5.21
CA ILE A 188 -17.28 4.14 4.53
C ILE A 188 -16.19 3.36 3.81
N LEU A 189 -16.01 3.57 2.52
CA LEU A 189 -14.97 2.96 1.71
C LEU A 189 -13.86 4.00 1.42
N ILE A 190 -12.61 3.65 1.73
CA ILE A 190 -11.47 4.51 1.40
C ILE A 190 -10.46 3.69 0.60
N GLY A 191 -10.28 4.03 -0.68
CA GLY A 191 -9.39 3.32 -1.60
C GLY A 191 -8.17 4.16 -1.99
N HIS A 192 -6.99 3.55 -1.94
CA HIS A 192 -5.76 4.16 -2.46
C HIS A 192 -5.44 3.61 -3.85
N SER A 193 -5.09 4.50 -4.80
CA SER A 193 -4.65 4.11 -6.14
C SER A 193 -5.64 3.15 -6.82
N MET A 194 -5.24 1.95 -7.23
CA MET A 194 -6.13 0.92 -7.79
C MET A 194 -7.30 0.57 -6.85
N GLY A 195 -7.16 0.75 -5.54
CA GLY A 195 -8.24 0.53 -4.58
C GLY A 195 -9.47 1.41 -4.83
N GLY A 196 -9.29 2.64 -5.33
CA GLY A 196 -10.41 3.48 -5.74
C GLY A 196 -11.12 2.98 -6.99
N LEU A 197 -10.38 2.37 -7.95
CA LEU A 197 -10.98 1.72 -9.12
C LEU A 197 -11.76 0.46 -8.69
N THR A 198 -11.22 -0.30 -7.75
CA THR A 198 -11.90 -1.46 -7.14
C THR A 198 -13.22 -1.04 -6.48
N ILE A 199 -13.21 0.05 -5.69
CA ILE A 199 -14.41 0.61 -5.06
C ILE A 199 -15.41 1.05 -6.14
N ARG A 200 -14.99 1.80 -7.15
CA ARG A 200 -15.87 2.24 -8.25
C ARG A 200 -16.56 1.04 -8.91
N LEU A 201 -15.82 -0.01 -9.21
CA LEU A 201 -16.37 -1.20 -9.83
C LEU A 201 -17.32 -1.95 -8.91
N TYR A 202 -16.98 -2.06 -7.60
CA TYR A 202 -17.85 -2.61 -6.58
C TYR A 202 -19.19 -1.88 -6.51
N LEU A 203 -19.17 -0.55 -6.47
CA LEU A 203 -20.38 0.26 -6.44
C LEU A 203 -21.29 0.00 -7.64
N HIS A 204 -20.71 -0.09 -8.85
CA HIS A 204 -21.50 -0.18 -10.08
C HIS A 204 -21.93 -1.61 -10.47
N ARG A 205 -21.15 -2.64 -10.12
CA ARG A 205 -21.40 -4.02 -10.62
C ARG A 205 -21.67 -5.05 -9.54
N PHE A 206 -21.37 -4.76 -8.28
CA PHE A 206 -21.46 -5.74 -7.19
C PHE A 206 -22.43 -5.33 -6.08
N GLY A 207 -23.41 -4.46 -6.39
CA GLY A 207 -24.45 -4.05 -5.45
C GLY A 207 -23.95 -3.14 -4.31
N GLY A 208 -22.84 -2.43 -4.53
CA GLY A 208 -22.22 -1.60 -3.49
C GLY A 208 -22.95 -0.29 -3.20
N MET A 209 -23.81 0.19 -4.11
CA MET A 209 -24.48 1.50 -3.98
C MET A 209 -25.32 1.60 -2.70
N ASP A 210 -26.02 0.54 -2.33
CA ASP A 210 -26.89 0.54 -1.15
C ASP A 210 -26.09 0.31 0.14
N LYS A 211 -24.88 -0.27 0.05
CA LYS A 211 -24.03 -0.64 1.17
C LYS A 211 -22.94 0.37 1.49
N ALA A 212 -22.69 1.36 0.63
CA ALA A 212 -21.69 2.41 0.83
C ALA A 212 -22.36 3.74 1.17
N GLY A 213 -22.21 4.21 2.40
CA GLY A 213 -22.67 5.55 2.79
C GLY A 213 -21.71 6.66 2.31
N LEU A 214 -20.42 6.33 2.11
CA LEU A 214 -19.40 7.23 1.58
C LEU A 214 -18.30 6.42 0.90
N ALA A 215 -17.83 6.89 -0.27
CA ALA A 215 -16.68 6.34 -0.96
C ALA A 215 -15.65 7.45 -1.25
N ILE A 216 -14.41 7.22 -0.82
CA ILE A 216 -13.29 8.15 -0.99
C ILE A 216 -12.19 7.44 -1.79
N ALA A 217 -11.75 8.05 -2.89
CA ALA A 217 -10.64 7.58 -3.70
C ALA A 217 -9.45 8.55 -3.57
N VAL A 218 -8.30 8.04 -3.20
CA VAL A 218 -7.08 8.82 -2.99
C VAL A 218 -6.03 8.39 -4.01
N GLY A 219 -5.61 9.32 -4.87
CA GLY A 219 -4.61 9.06 -5.90
C GLY A 219 -5.01 7.98 -6.91
N SER A 220 -6.31 7.81 -7.17
CA SER A 220 -6.83 6.76 -8.05
C SER A 220 -6.80 7.20 -9.51
N PRO A 221 -6.24 6.39 -10.42
CA PRO A 221 -6.06 6.75 -11.83
C PRO A 221 -7.33 6.50 -12.65
N PHE A 222 -8.40 7.24 -12.41
CA PHE A 222 -9.68 7.10 -13.13
C PHE A 222 -9.60 7.43 -14.63
N GLY A 223 -8.61 8.21 -15.04
CA GLY A 223 -8.31 8.50 -16.44
C GLY A 223 -7.25 7.57 -17.06
N GLY A 224 -6.93 6.46 -16.40
CA GLY A 224 -5.85 5.57 -16.82
C GLY A 224 -4.47 6.02 -16.33
N THR A 225 -3.44 5.27 -16.68
CA THR A 225 -2.05 5.56 -16.31
C THR A 225 -1.08 5.13 -17.41
N VAL A 226 -0.10 5.98 -17.73
CA VAL A 226 0.98 5.65 -18.68
C VAL A 226 1.81 4.44 -18.26
N VAL A 227 1.89 4.16 -16.97
CA VAL A 227 2.56 2.96 -16.45
C VAL A 227 1.83 1.69 -16.89
N ALA A 228 0.50 1.74 -17.03
CA ALA A 228 -0.31 0.64 -17.54
C ALA A 228 -0.29 0.57 -19.08
N ALA A 229 -0.34 1.71 -19.77
CA ALA A 229 -0.37 1.79 -21.23
C ALA A 229 0.89 1.19 -21.91
N GLY A 230 2.07 1.25 -21.26
CA GLY A 230 3.30 0.62 -21.75
C GLY A 230 3.38 -0.89 -21.48
N LYS A 231 2.41 -1.50 -20.83
CA LYS A 231 2.46 -2.87 -20.30
C LYS A 231 1.36 -3.77 -20.79
N GLU A 232 0.73 -3.49 -21.92
CA GLU A 232 -0.16 -4.45 -22.61
C GLU A 232 0.52 -5.81 -22.86
N ARG A 233 1.87 -5.84 -22.82
CA ARG A 233 2.69 -7.05 -22.91
C ARG A 233 2.87 -7.82 -21.60
N LEU A 234 2.43 -7.28 -20.43
CA LEU A 234 2.66 -7.87 -19.10
C LEU A 234 1.41 -8.47 -18.45
N GLY A 235 0.34 -8.66 -19.22
CA GLY A 235 -0.83 -9.38 -18.79
C GLY A 235 -2.09 -8.53 -18.60
N PRO A 236 -3.26 -9.18 -18.47
CA PRO A 236 -4.59 -8.55 -18.52
C PRO A 236 -4.87 -7.54 -17.39
N ILE A 237 -4.11 -7.56 -16.31
CA ILE A 237 -4.31 -6.72 -15.15
C ILE A 237 -3.98 -5.25 -15.45
N LEU A 238 -2.92 -5.00 -16.18
CA LEU A 238 -2.44 -3.64 -16.49
C LEU A 238 -3.17 -3.04 -17.69
N GLY A 239 -3.70 -3.86 -18.59
CA GLY A 239 -4.57 -3.43 -19.68
C GLY A 239 -5.88 -2.80 -19.18
N GLN A 240 -6.44 -3.30 -18.07
CA GLN A 240 -7.64 -2.72 -17.45
C GLN A 240 -7.42 -1.32 -16.86
N LEU A 241 -6.18 -0.97 -16.52
CA LEU A 241 -5.81 0.35 -16.01
C LEU A 241 -5.49 1.37 -17.13
N SER A 242 -5.38 0.91 -18.39
CA SER A 242 -5.08 1.77 -19.55
C SER A 242 -6.31 2.37 -20.22
N HIS A 243 -7.51 1.84 -19.97
CA HIS A 243 -8.78 2.20 -20.61
C HIS A 243 -9.84 2.67 -19.59
N GLY A 244 -9.45 3.44 -18.59
CA GLY A 244 -10.34 4.03 -17.58
C GLY A 244 -10.91 5.37 -17.95
#